data_39ddd26411ca8798700621f3c9cfaaed
#
_entry.id   39ddd26411ca8798700621f3c9cfaaed
#
_cell.length_a   1.000
_cell.length_b   1.000
_cell.length_c   1.000
_cell.angle_alpha   90.00
_cell.angle_beta   90.00
_cell.angle_gamma   90.00
#
_symmetry.space_group_name_H-M   'P 1'
#
loop_
_entity.id
_entity.type
_entity.pdbx_description
1 polymer ?
#
loop_
_entity_poly.entity_id
_entity_poly.type
_entity_poly.pdbx_seq_one_letter_code
_entity_poly.pdbx_strand_id
1 'polypeptide(L)'
;RPPRPPPRGTPPRRHSFRKHLYLLRGLPGSGKTTLARQLQHDFPRALIFSTDDFFFREDGAYEFNPDFLEEAHEWNQKRARKAMRNGISPIIIDNTNLHAWEMKPYAVMALENNYEVIFREPDTRWKFNVQELARRNIHGVSREKIHRMKERLESDLM
;
A
#
# COMPACT_ATOMS: atom_id res chain seq x y z
N ARG A 1 21.27 -36.91 -18.66
CA ARG A 1 21.10 -36.30 -18.40
C ARG A 1 20.82 -35.54 -18.64
N PRO A 2 20.40 -35.58 -18.65
CA PRO A 2 19.81 -34.69 -18.80
C PRO A 2 19.77 -33.66 -18.52
N PRO A 3 19.75 -33.36 -18.24
CA PRO A 3 19.71 -32.35 -17.73
C PRO A 3 19.37 -31.91 -16.94
N ARG A 4 19.43 -32.09 -16.67
CA ARG A 4 19.02 -31.53 -15.99
C ARG A 4 19.05 -30.58 -15.96
N PRO A 5 19.03 -30.57 -15.83
CA PRO A 5 18.73 -29.61 -15.27
C PRO A 5 18.34 -28.74 -15.61
N PRO A 6 18.46 -28.70 -15.71
CA PRO A 6 18.04 -27.59 -15.51
C PRO A 6 16.92 -27.37 -15.10
N PRO A 7 16.64 -27.93 -14.86
CA PRO A 7 15.42 -27.31 -14.56
C PRO A 7 15.34 -26.70 -13.25
N ARG A 8 16.35 -26.89 -12.52
CA ARG A 8 16.33 -26.28 -11.31
C ARG A 8 16.21 -24.87 -11.37
N GLY A 9 16.64 -24.16 -12.26
CA GLY A 9 16.52 -22.75 -12.38
C GLY A 9 15.13 -22.30 -12.71
N THR A 10 14.26 -23.22 -13.07
CA THR A 10 12.92 -22.87 -13.47
C THR A 10 12.08 -22.23 -12.36
N PRO A 11 12.08 -22.76 -11.13
CA PRO A 11 11.26 -22.10 -10.10
C PRO A 11 11.64 -20.65 -9.85
N PRO A 12 12.91 -20.30 -9.67
CA PRO A 12 13.25 -18.89 -9.53
C PRO A 12 12.86 -18.07 -10.74
N ARG A 13 13.01 -18.63 -11.92
CA ARG A 13 12.66 -17.94 -13.12
C ARG A 13 11.16 -17.70 -13.20
N ARG A 14 10.37 -18.64 -12.75
CA ARG A 14 8.95 -18.48 -12.69
C ARG A 14 8.56 -17.34 -11.77
N HIS A 15 9.23 -17.21 -10.65
CA HIS A 15 8.98 -16.14 -9.72
C HIS A 15 9.25 -14.78 -10.33
N SER A 16 10.24 -14.65 -11.19
CA SER A 16 10.54 -13.35 -11.79
C SER A 16 9.46 -12.88 -12.76
N PHE A 17 8.56 -13.77 -13.19
CA PHE A 17 7.42 -13.38 -14.03
C PHE A 17 6.15 -13.18 -13.22
N ARG A 18 6.22 -13.39 -11.92
CA ARG A 18 5.05 -13.25 -11.09
C ARG A 18 4.71 -11.79 -10.88
N LYS A 19 3.41 -11.50 -10.91
CA LYS A 19 2.94 -10.14 -10.65
C LYS A 19 2.88 -9.91 -9.14
N HIS A 20 3.16 -8.69 -8.73
CA HIS A 20 3.28 -8.36 -7.30
C HIS A 20 2.34 -7.24 -6.89
N LEU A 21 1.74 -7.39 -5.73
CA LEU A 21 0.98 -6.36 -5.05
C LEU A 21 1.69 -6.05 -3.73
N TYR A 22 2.13 -4.80 -3.58
CA TYR A 22 2.70 -4.34 -2.32
C TYR A 22 1.62 -3.66 -1.51
N LEU A 23 1.40 -4.14 -0.29
CA LEU A 23 0.51 -3.50 0.67
C LEU A 23 1.37 -2.79 1.70
N LEU A 24 1.38 -1.46 1.64
CA LEU A 24 2.12 -0.67 2.60
C LEU A 24 1.26 -0.44 3.83
N ARG A 25 1.88 -0.46 4.99
CA ARG A 25 1.19 -0.28 6.26
C ARG A 25 1.99 0.69 7.12
N GLY A 26 1.32 1.60 7.77
CA GLY A 26 2.00 2.54 8.65
C GLY A 26 1.17 3.77 8.94
N LEU A 27 1.54 4.46 10.02
CA LEU A 27 0.85 5.66 10.46
C LEU A 27 1.14 6.83 9.52
N PRO A 28 0.25 7.85 9.48
CA PRO A 28 0.51 9.05 8.68
C PRO A 28 1.85 9.68 9.09
N GLY A 29 2.65 10.04 8.10
CA GLY A 29 3.97 10.64 8.35
C GLY A 29 5.08 9.65 8.61
N SER A 30 4.80 8.35 8.62
CA SER A 30 5.82 7.33 8.95
C SER A 30 6.83 7.06 7.84
N GLY A 31 6.56 7.56 6.62
CA GLY A 31 7.45 7.35 5.49
C GLY A 31 6.90 6.44 4.41
N LYS A 32 5.60 6.13 4.45
CA LYS A 32 4.98 5.26 3.43
C LYS A 32 5.11 5.82 2.02
N THR A 33 4.88 7.11 1.86
CA THR A 33 4.96 7.74 0.53
C THR A 33 6.37 7.65 -0.02
N THR A 34 7.37 7.85 0.83
CA THR A 34 8.77 7.71 0.44
C THR A 34 9.08 6.28 0.03
N LEU A 35 8.58 5.31 0.81
CA LEU A 35 8.76 3.90 0.49
C LEU A 35 8.09 3.55 -0.84
N ALA A 36 6.88 4.06 -1.07
CA ALA A 36 6.16 3.82 -2.32
C ALA A 36 6.97 4.38 -3.51
N ARG A 37 7.54 5.56 -3.36
CA ARG A 37 8.34 6.18 -4.41
C ARG A 37 9.63 5.41 -4.68
N GLN A 38 10.25 4.86 -3.64
CA GLN A 38 11.43 4.02 -3.81
C GLN A 38 11.09 2.76 -4.59
N LEU A 39 9.97 2.13 -4.27
CA LEU A 39 9.51 0.97 -5.02
C LEU A 39 9.22 1.32 -6.46
N GLN A 40 8.64 2.49 -6.72
CA GLN A 40 8.37 2.93 -8.08
C GLN A 40 9.65 3.25 -8.85
N HIS A 41 10.66 3.76 -8.14
CA HIS A 41 11.97 3.98 -8.75
C HIS A 41 12.60 2.66 -9.18
N ASP A 42 12.51 1.64 -8.32
CA ASP A 42 13.06 0.32 -8.63
C ASP A 42 12.24 -0.41 -9.71
N PHE A 43 10.96 -0.10 -9.79
CA PHE A 43 10.04 -0.71 -10.74
C PHE A 43 9.27 0.40 -11.47
N PRO A 44 9.82 0.94 -12.54
CA PRO A 44 9.23 2.14 -13.19
C PRO A 44 7.81 1.95 -13.72
N ARG A 45 7.36 0.71 -13.93
CA ARG A 45 5.99 0.46 -14.38
C ARG A 45 4.99 0.35 -13.24
N ALA A 46 5.45 0.42 -12.00
CA ALA A 46 4.58 0.29 -10.84
C ALA A 46 3.57 1.43 -10.78
N LEU A 47 2.37 1.10 -10.33
CA LEU A 47 1.34 2.11 -10.08
C LEU A 47 1.12 2.20 -8.57
N ILE A 48 1.04 3.43 -8.07
CA ILE A 48 0.79 3.71 -6.67
C ILE A 48 -0.66 4.17 -6.54
N PHE A 49 -1.43 3.48 -5.70
CA PHE A 49 -2.82 3.83 -5.43
C PHE A 49 -3.01 4.11 -3.95
N SER A 50 -3.48 5.31 -3.63
CA SER A 50 -3.79 5.71 -2.28
C SER A 50 -5.23 6.17 -2.21
N THR A 51 -5.96 5.74 -1.17
CA THR A 51 -7.33 6.17 -0.96
C THR A 51 -7.41 7.70 -0.81
N ASP A 52 -6.38 8.31 -0.23
CA ASP A 52 -6.32 9.75 -0.06
C ASP A 52 -6.36 10.52 -1.38
N ASP A 53 -5.99 9.90 -2.48
CA ASP A 53 -6.05 10.54 -3.79
C ASP A 53 -7.46 10.98 -4.16
N PHE A 54 -8.47 10.31 -3.61
CA PHE A 54 -9.87 10.63 -3.86
C PHE A 54 -10.20 12.06 -3.41
N PHE A 55 -9.50 12.55 -2.40
CA PHE A 55 -9.79 13.84 -1.78
C PHE A 55 -9.02 15.02 -2.38
N PHE A 56 -8.24 14.78 -3.42
CA PHE A 56 -7.58 15.88 -4.13
C PHE A 56 -8.57 16.48 -5.12
N ARG A 57 -8.71 17.81 -5.07
CA ARG A 57 -9.56 18.54 -5.99
C ARG A 57 -8.84 18.74 -7.32
N GLU A 58 -9.59 19.17 -8.32
CA GLU A 58 -9.01 19.42 -9.65
C GLU A 58 -7.93 20.49 -9.61
N ASP A 59 -8.02 21.43 -8.68
CA ASP A 59 -7.00 22.49 -8.52
C ASP A 59 -5.79 22.01 -7.72
N GLY A 60 -5.77 20.73 -7.31
CA GLY A 60 -4.66 20.16 -6.56
C GLY A 60 -4.76 20.30 -5.06
N ALA A 61 -5.78 20.96 -4.55
CA ALA A 61 -5.97 21.11 -3.11
C ALA A 61 -6.52 19.82 -2.50
N TYR A 62 -5.98 19.46 -1.34
CA TYR A 62 -6.46 18.28 -0.61
C TYR A 62 -7.59 18.70 0.33
N GLU A 63 -8.73 18.03 0.22
CA GLU A 63 -9.91 18.37 1.02
C GLU A 63 -10.58 17.12 1.54
N PHE A 64 -10.12 16.66 2.69
CA PHE A 64 -10.64 15.45 3.31
C PHE A 64 -12.06 15.68 3.86
N ASN A 65 -12.95 14.73 3.58
CA ASN A 65 -14.29 14.72 4.13
C ASN A 65 -14.61 13.29 4.60
N PRO A 66 -14.77 13.09 5.93
CA PRO A 66 -15.01 11.74 6.45
C PRO A 66 -16.32 11.13 5.94
N ASP A 67 -17.28 11.94 5.51
CA ASP A 67 -18.55 11.43 4.98
C ASP A 67 -18.35 10.65 3.68
N PHE A 68 -17.24 10.86 2.97
CA PHE A 68 -16.94 10.19 1.71
C PHE A 68 -15.85 9.14 1.84
N LEU A 69 -15.46 8.78 3.06
CA LEU A 69 -14.35 7.86 3.26
C LEU A 69 -14.63 6.47 2.68
N GLU A 70 -15.84 5.96 2.89
CA GLU A 70 -16.22 4.65 2.35
C GLU A 70 -16.20 4.67 0.82
N GLU A 71 -16.71 5.74 0.25
CA GLU A 71 -16.72 5.93 -1.19
C GLU A 71 -15.28 6.00 -1.74
N ALA A 72 -14.41 6.67 -1.01
CA ALA A 72 -13.00 6.77 -1.39
C ALA A 72 -12.32 5.40 -1.40
N HIS A 73 -12.62 4.57 -0.40
CA HIS A 73 -12.08 3.21 -0.35
C HIS A 73 -12.57 2.37 -1.52
N GLU A 74 -13.85 2.45 -1.83
CA GLU A 74 -14.40 1.71 -2.97
C GLU A 74 -13.78 2.16 -4.29
N TRP A 75 -13.62 3.47 -4.44
CA TRP A 75 -12.99 4.03 -5.63
C TRP A 75 -11.57 3.50 -5.81
N ASN A 76 -10.80 3.48 -4.72
CA ASN A 76 -9.42 3.00 -4.78
C ASN A 76 -9.36 1.50 -5.11
N GLN A 77 -10.27 0.73 -4.51
CA GLN A 77 -10.35 -0.71 -4.79
C GLN A 77 -10.69 -0.97 -6.26
N LYS A 78 -11.61 -0.20 -6.81
CA LYS A 78 -12.01 -0.37 -8.22
C LYS A 78 -10.86 -0.11 -9.17
N ARG A 79 -10.10 0.96 -8.95
CA ARG A 79 -8.98 1.26 -9.84
C ARG A 79 -7.85 0.24 -9.69
N ALA A 80 -7.63 -0.27 -8.49
CA ALA A 80 -6.65 -1.33 -8.27
C ALA A 80 -7.05 -2.62 -8.99
N ARG A 81 -8.33 -2.97 -8.91
CA ARG A 81 -8.85 -4.16 -9.60
C ARG A 81 -8.70 -4.04 -11.10
N LYS A 82 -8.99 -2.87 -11.64
CA LYS A 82 -8.83 -2.64 -13.07
C LYS A 82 -7.37 -2.81 -13.50
N ALA A 83 -6.45 -2.26 -12.71
CA ALA A 83 -5.02 -2.40 -13.00
C ALA A 83 -4.58 -3.87 -12.96
N MET A 84 -5.11 -4.63 -12.00
CA MET A 84 -4.79 -6.06 -11.91
C MET A 84 -5.32 -6.85 -13.09
N ARG A 85 -6.52 -6.52 -13.56
CA ARG A 85 -7.09 -7.15 -14.74
C ARG A 85 -6.28 -6.88 -15.99
N ASN A 86 -5.62 -5.72 -16.03
CA ASN A 86 -4.75 -5.33 -17.14
C ASN A 86 -3.33 -5.86 -16.98
N GLY A 87 -3.06 -6.61 -15.91
CA GLY A 87 -1.76 -7.23 -15.69
C GLY A 87 -0.65 -6.27 -15.31
N ILE A 88 -0.99 -5.10 -14.82
CA ILE A 88 0.03 -4.13 -14.39
C ILE A 88 0.71 -4.60 -13.12
N SER A 89 2.03 -4.56 -13.10
CA SER A 89 2.82 -5.01 -11.94
C SER A 89 4.13 -4.25 -11.85
N PRO A 90 4.57 -3.92 -10.65
CA PRO A 90 3.86 -4.10 -9.40
C PRO A 90 2.78 -3.04 -9.18
N ILE A 91 1.82 -3.38 -8.33
CA ILE A 91 0.83 -2.43 -7.84
C ILE A 91 1.15 -2.15 -6.38
N ILE A 92 1.11 -0.89 -5.98
CA ILE A 92 1.47 -0.47 -4.62
C ILE A 92 0.25 0.21 -4.00
N ILE A 93 -0.24 -0.33 -2.89
CA ILE A 93 -1.35 0.28 -2.16
C ILE A 93 -0.75 1.05 -0.99
N ASP A 94 -0.81 2.37 -1.07
CA ASP A 94 -0.24 3.29 -0.09
C ASP A 94 -1.35 3.82 0.83
N ASN A 95 -1.78 2.99 1.78
CA ASN A 95 -2.78 3.34 2.77
C ASN A 95 -2.21 3.04 4.16
N THR A 96 -2.86 3.55 5.22
CA THR A 96 -2.43 3.23 6.59
C THR A 96 -2.57 1.74 6.87
N ASN A 97 -3.65 1.14 6.38
CA ASN A 97 -3.91 -0.30 6.51
C ASN A 97 -3.78 -0.77 7.96
N LEU A 98 -4.44 -0.06 8.87
CA LEU A 98 -4.34 -0.33 10.31
C LEU A 98 -4.93 -1.69 10.68
N HIS A 99 -5.97 -2.10 9.98
CA HIS A 99 -6.70 -3.33 10.28
C HIS A 99 -6.66 -4.30 9.13
N ALA A 100 -6.71 -5.58 9.45
CA ALA A 100 -6.73 -6.62 8.42
C ALA A 100 -7.90 -6.46 7.46
N TRP A 101 -9.07 -6.01 7.95
CA TRP A 101 -10.24 -5.86 7.09
C TRP A 101 -10.04 -4.78 6.01
N GLU A 102 -9.16 -3.81 6.26
CA GLU A 102 -8.86 -2.78 5.26
C GLU A 102 -8.04 -3.33 4.10
N MET A 103 -7.19 -4.32 4.39
CA MET A 103 -6.32 -4.95 3.39
C MET A 103 -6.99 -6.10 2.66
N LYS A 104 -8.01 -6.70 3.27
CA LYS A 104 -8.65 -7.90 2.73
C LYS A 104 -9.14 -7.75 1.28
N PRO A 105 -9.84 -6.67 0.90
CA PRO A 105 -10.29 -6.54 -0.48
C PRO A 105 -9.13 -6.61 -1.49
N TYR A 106 -8.01 -6.01 -1.15
CA TYR A 106 -6.84 -6.02 -2.03
C TYR A 106 -6.21 -7.40 -2.10
N ALA A 107 -6.13 -8.09 -0.97
CA ALA A 107 -5.58 -9.44 -0.93
C ALA A 107 -6.45 -10.42 -1.74
N VAL A 108 -7.77 -10.27 -1.63
CA VAL A 108 -8.71 -11.11 -2.37
C VAL A 108 -8.56 -10.90 -3.88
N MET A 109 -8.52 -9.63 -4.33
CA MET A 109 -8.38 -9.37 -5.76
C MET A 109 -7.02 -9.80 -6.28
N ALA A 110 -5.98 -9.74 -5.44
CA ALA A 110 -4.66 -10.24 -5.82
C ALA A 110 -4.70 -11.74 -6.07
N LEU A 111 -5.34 -12.46 -5.17
CA LEU A 111 -5.50 -13.91 -5.32
C LEU A 111 -6.26 -14.25 -6.60
N GLU A 112 -7.33 -13.52 -6.87
CA GLU A 112 -8.16 -13.73 -8.06
C GLU A 112 -7.42 -13.47 -9.37
N ASN A 113 -6.42 -12.60 -9.33
CA ASN A 113 -5.69 -12.18 -10.52
C ASN A 113 -4.26 -12.72 -10.57
N ASN A 114 -3.92 -13.65 -9.68
CA ASN A 114 -2.61 -14.30 -9.64
C ASN A 114 -1.46 -13.34 -9.30
N TYR A 115 -1.73 -12.43 -8.37
CA TYR A 115 -0.70 -11.55 -7.82
C TYR A 115 -0.19 -12.10 -6.51
N GLU A 116 1.09 -11.97 -6.28
CA GLU A 116 1.70 -12.29 -4.99
C GLU A 116 1.64 -11.04 -4.12
N VAL A 117 1.15 -11.19 -2.87
CA VAL A 117 1.03 -10.07 -1.94
C VAL A 117 2.29 -9.95 -1.11
N ILE A 118 2.84 -8.76 -1.05
CA ILE A 118 4.03 -8.46 -0.25
C ILE A 118 3.70 -7.31 0.69
N PHE A 119 3.89 -7.54 1.99
CA PHE A 119 3.63 -6.51 3.00
C PHE A 119 4.91 -5.73 3.28
N ARG A 120 4.80 -4.42 3.37
CA ARG A 120 5.93 -3.55 3.67
C ARG A 120 5.55 -2.44 4.64
N GLU A 121 6.46 -2.11 5.54
CA GLU A 121 6.33 -1.00 6.45
C GLU A 121 7.53 -0.09 6.32
N PRO A 122 7.34 1.22 6.54
CA PRO A 122 8.49 2.13 6.57
C PRO A 122 9.41 1.75 7.73
N ASP A 123 10.71 1.93 7.51
CA ASP A 123 11.71 1.62 8.53
C ASP A 123 12.36 2.90 9.03
N THR A 124 11.55 3.88 9.42
CA THR A 124 12.04 5.14 9.95
C THR A 124 12.09 5.09 11.47
N ARG A 125 13.01 5.85 12.05
CA ARG A 125 13.15 5.88 13.51
C ARG A 125 11.94 6.50 14.20
N TRP A 126 11.18 7.30 13.47
CA TRP A 126 10.02 8.01 14.03
C TRP A 126 8.69 7.34 13.73
N LYS A 127 8.69 6.16 13.16
CA LYS A 127 7.43 5.53 12.68
C LYS A 127 6.38 5.33 13.77
N PHE A 128 6.77 5.36 15.04
CA PHE A 128 5.83 5.26 16.15
C PHE A 128 5.88 6.48 17.08
N ASN A 129 6.58 7.53 16.68
CA ASN A 129 6.68 8.76 17.46
C ASN A 129 5.58 9.73 17.05
N VAL A 130 4.52 9.82 17.87
CA VAL A 130 3.31 10.57 17.54
C VAL A 130 3.59 12.05 17.22
N GLN A 131 4.49 12.68 17.96
CA GLN A 131 4.81 14.08 17.72
C GLN A 131 5.48 14.28 16.36
N GLU A 132 6.43 13.43 16.03
CA GLU A 132 7.11 13.50 14.75
C GLU A 132 6.17 13.17 13.60
N LEU A 133 5.29 12.18 13.80
CA LEU A 133 4.32 11.82 12.78
C LEU A 133 3.35 12.97 12.49
N ALA A 134 2.90 13.66 13.54
CA ALA A 134 2.02 14.80 13.38
C ALA A 134 2.69 15.92 12.60
N ARG A 135 3.98 16.12 12.84
CA ARG A 135 4.74 17.16 12.15
C ARG A 135 5.03 16.81 10.69
N ARG A 136 5.25 15.54 10.41
CA ARG A 136 5.70 15.07 9.09
C ARG A 136 4.58 14.70 8.13
N ASN A 137 3.38 14.40 8.62
CA ASN A 137 2.33 13.97 7.70
C ASN A 137 1.85 15.14 6.84
N ILE A 138 1.47 14.83 5.60
CA ILE A 138 1.10 15.85 4.63
C ILE A 138 -0.41 16.04 4.51
N HIS A 139 -1.19 15.26 5.24
CA HIS A 139 -2.64 15.30 5.16
C HIS A 139 -3.30 16.01 6.33
N GLY A 140 -2.51 16.68 7.16
CA GLY A 140 -3.05 17.45 8.28
C GLY A 140 -3.67 16.62 9.37
N VAL A 141 -3.23 15.37 9.55
CA VAL A 141 -3.76 14.50 10.59
C VAL A 141 -3.23 14.96 11.94
N SER A 142 -4.12 15.17 12.90
CA SER A 142 -3.76 15.68 14.22
C SER A 142 -3.02 14.65 15.06
N ARG A 143 -2.26 15.16 16.05
CA ARG A 143 -1.53 14.29 16.98
C ARG A 143 -2.49 13.36 17.74
N GLU A 144 -3.64 13.85 18.14
CA GLU A 144 -4.63 13.06 18.86
C GLU A 144 -5.15 11.90 18.00
N LYS A 145 -5.42 12.18 16.75
CA LYS A 145 -5.89 11.14 15.83
C LYS A 145 -4.80 10.11 15.57
N ILE A 146 -3.55 10.54 15.37
CA ILE A 146 -2.43 9.64 15.17
C ILE A 146 -2.24 8.76 16.40
N HIS A 147 -2.37 9.33 17.58
CA HIS A 147 -2.26 8.57 18.83
C HIS A 147 -3.28 7.42 18.87
N ARG A 148 -4.53 7.71 18.50
CA ARG A 148 -5.58 6.70 18.46
C ARG A 148 -5.27 5.63 17.39
N MET A 149 -4.75 6.05 16.26
CA MET A 149 -4.36 5.11 15.20
C MET A 149 -3.23 4.19 15.67
N LYS A 150 -2.26 4.76 16.38
CA LYS A 150 -1.16 3.97 16.92
C LYS A 150 -1.66 2.91 17.90
N GLU A 151 -2.60 3.27 18.76
CA GLU A 151 -3.19 2.32 19.69
C GLU A 151 -3.87 1.17 18.96
N ARG A 152 -4.60 1.47 17.88
CA ARG A 152 -5.25 0.45 17.07
C ARG A 152 -4.25 -0.46 16.39
N LEU A 153 -3.18 0.13 15.86
CA LEU A 153 -2.12 -0.62 15.21
C LEU A 153 -1.46 -1.59 16.19
N GLU A 154 -1.18 -1.13 17.40
CA GLU A 154 -0.57 -1.95 18.43
C GLU A 154 -1.51 -3.08 18.87
N SER A 155 -2.82 -2.79 18.93
CA SER A 155 -3.81 -3.81 19.27
C SER A 155 -3.86 -4.92 18.21
N ASP A 156 -3.74 -4.55 16.94
CA ASP A 156 -3.77 -5.52 15.86
C ASP A 156 -2.54 -6.43 15.83
N LEU A 157 -1.44 -5.97 16.40
CA LEU A 157 -0.22 -6.76 16.45
C LEU A 157 -0.22 -7.77 17.59
N MET A 158 -1.17 -7.64 18.51
CA MET A 158 -1.29 -8.54 19.64
C MET A 158 -2.40 -9.56 19.40
#